data_63de46871656df1851c57e568fa85733
#
_entry.id   63de46871656df1851c57e568fa85733
#
_cell.length_a   1.000
_cell.length_b   1.000
_cell.length_c   1.000
_cell.angle_alpha   90.00
_cell.angle_beta   90.00
_cell.angle_gamma   90.00
#
_symmetry.space_group_name_H-M   'P 1'
#
loop_
_entity.id
_entity.type
_entity.pdbx_description
1 polymer ?
#
loop_
_entity_poly.entity_id
_entity_poly.type
_entity_poly.pdbx_seq_one_letter_code
_entity_poly.pdbx_strand_id
1 'polypeptide(L)'
;MNDTLSRLGEGSLHGARRLALSAGLTEFPSEIFTLADTLEVLDLSGNALTSLPDDLHRLHRLRVLFASDNRFTALPASLGRCAQLGMVGFKANRIVDVPAEALPPQLRWLILTDNAIEQLPDTLGHCTRLQKLMLAGNRLQALPATLAGCERLELLRIAANRLPTLPDFLLQLPRLAWLAFGGNPLNAAREAAVLADRALPAVAWSELAVHERVGQGASGVIHRAVWAGASGGPRTVALKLFKGSVTSDGSPDSELAASLAAGAHPHRIGAEGRLAGHPEGTEGLVMPWVDADHVVLAGPPSLESCTRDVYADDARFTPAQALRLAAGVADAVRALHARGLLHGDLYAHNILWRGDGDARLGDMGAASFIDAMDPRQAIALQRIEARAFGCLAEELRSRCSEPDSPTLAALAAVETLCLAPDAATRPSFDEIARTLSI
;
A
#
# COMPACT_ATOMS: atom_id res chain seq x y z
N MET A 1 0.17 -34.35 9.14
CA MET A 1 0.36 -33.54 10.35
C MET A 1 1.40 -32.50 10.01
N ASN A 2 1.21 -31.23 10.34
CA ASN A 2 2.18 -30.21 9.96
C ASN A 2 3.47 -30.45 10.78
N ASP A 3 4.60 -30.62 10.11
CA ASP A 3 5.93 -30.89 10.71
C ASP A 3 6.28 -29.88 11.83
N THR A 4 5.96 -28.61 11.63
CA THR A 4 6.23 -27.55 12.63
C THR A 4 5.44 -27.75 13.94
N LEU A 5 4.19 -28.19 13.86
CA LEU A 5 3.36 -28.43 15.07
C LEU A 5 3.87 -29.63 15.88
N SER A 6 4.29 -30.71 15.20
CA SER A 6 4.92 -31.88 15.84
C SER A 6 6.24 -31.48 16.52
N ARG A 7 7.09 -30.75 15.84
CA ARG A 7 8.37 -30.21 16.37
C ARG A 7 8.17 -29.29 17.59
N LEU A 8 7.09 -28.50 17.57
CA LEU A 8 6.74 -27.65 18.72
C LEU A 8 6.37 -28.53 19.94
N GLY A 9 5.52 -29.55 19.75
CA GLY A 9 5.14 -30.48 20.82
C GLY A 9 6.31 -31.32 21.37
N GLU A 10 7.28 -31.64 20.53
CA GLU A 10 8.52 -32.36 20.90
C GLU A 10 9.58 -31.44 21.56
N GLY A 11 9.32 -30.12 21.65
CA GLY A 11 10.28 -29.16 22.20
C GLY A 11 11.50 -28.87 21.31
N SER A 12 11.53 -29.38 20.06
CA SER A 12 12.66 -29.19 19.15
C SER A 12 12.79 -27.76 18.60
N LEU A 13 11.80 -26.87 18.88
CA LEU A 13 11.83 -25.47 18.54
C LEU A 13 12.29 -24.56 19.69
N HIS A 14 12.79 -25.13 20.78
CA HIS A 14 13.27 -24.35 21.92
C HIS A 14 14.28 -23.27 21.46
N GLY A 15 14.12 -22.03 21.94
CA GLY A 15 14.96 -20.89 21.54
C GLY A 15 14.56 -20.21 20.23
N ALA A 16 13.51 -20.68 19.52
CA ALA A 16 13.04 -20.03 18.30
C ALA A 16 12.54 -18.60 18.58
N ARG A 17 12.99 -17.66 17.74
CA ARG A 17 12.55 -16.25 17.78
C ARG A 17 11.38 -15.97 16.83
N ARG A 18 11.16 -16.85 15.85
CA ARG A 18 10.08 -16.77 14.86
C ARG A 18 9.37 -18.11 14.76
N LEU A 19 8.05 -18.07 14.76
CA LEU A 19 7.21 -19.26 14.58
C LEU A 19 6.09 -18.91 13.60
N ALA A 20 5.91 -19.75 12.58
CA ALA A 20 4.77 -19.70 11.66
C ALA A 20 4.05 -21.05 11.68
N LEU A 21 2.74 -21.03 11.94
CA LEU A 21 1.89 -22.21 11.99
C LEU A 21 0.65 -22.01 11.12
N SER A 22 0.54 -22.77 10.04
CA SER A 22 -0.65 -22.86 9.20
C SER A 22 -1.01 -24.35 9.06
N ALA A 23 -1.89 -24.82 9.93
CA ALA A 23 -2.18 -26.25 10.10
C ALA A 23 -3.68 -26.56 10.29
N GLY A 24 -4.55 -25.61 9.89
CA GLY A 24 -6.00 -25.72 10.11
C GLY A 24 -6.39 -25.64 11.60
N LEU A 25 -5.60 -24.91 12.40
CA LEU A 25 -5.82 -24.80 13.84
C LEU A 25 -7.17 -24.15 14.15
N THR A 26 -7.93 -24.75 15.04
CA THR A 26 -9.17 -24.20 15.59
C THR A 26 -8.97 -23.59 16.98
N GLU A 27 -7.89 -23.94 17.67
CA GLU A 27 -7.49 -23.46 18.98
C GLU A 27 -6.01 -23.09 18.99
N PHE A 28 -5.63 -22.17 19.87
CA PHE A 28 -4.24 -21.77 20.05
C PHE A 28 -3.45 -22.88 20.74
N PRO A 29 -2.35 -23.37 20.13
CA PRO A 29 -1.52 -24.42 20.76
C PRO A 29 -0.81 -23.87 22.00
N SER A 30 -1.10 -24.46 23.18
CA SER A 30 -0.50 -24.02 24.47
C SER A 30 1.02 -24.21 24.49
N GLU A 31 1.55 -25.12 23.71
CA GLU A 31 2.98 -25.41 23.56
C GLU A 31 3.78 -24.18 23.05
N ILE A 32 3.13 -23.23 22.40
CA ILE A 32 3.77 -21.94 21.98
C ILE A 32 4.35 -21.21 23.22
N PHE A 33 3.74 -21.36 24.40
CA PHE A 33 4.25 -20.74 25.62
C PHE A 33 5.61 -21.29 26.07
N THR A 34 6.04 -22.45 25.58
CA THR A 34 7.41 -22.95 25.84
C THR A 34 8.49 -22.06 25.22
N LEU A 35 8.10 -21.18 24.28
CA LEU A 35 8.97 -20.22 23.60
C LEU A 35 8.90 -18.81 24.20
N ALA A 36 8.28 -18.63 25.37
CA ALA A 36 8.01 -17.32 25.97
C ALA A 36 9.25 -16.42 26.11
N ASP A 37 10.41 -17.02 26.41
CA ASP A 37 11.66 -16.29 26.63
C ASP A 37 12.37 -15.84 25.32
N THR A 38 11.93 -16.35 24.16
CA THR A 38 12.66 -16.12 22.90
C THR A 38 11.78 -15.64 21.75
N LEU A 39 10.46 -15.97 21.74
CA LEU A 39 9.60 -15.71 20.59
C LEU A 39 9.30 -14.23 20.41
N GLU A 40 9.72 -13.69 19.27
CA GLU A 40 9.51 -12.29 18.89
C GLU A 40 8.45 -12.12 17.78
N VAL A 41 8.34 -13.10 16.89
CA VAL A 41 7.41 -13.07 15.76
C VAL A 41 6.58 -14.34 15.76
N LEU A 42 5.26 -14.19 15.84
CA LEU A 42 4.30 -15.27 15.75
C LEU A 42 3.36 -15.03 14.57
N ASP A 43 3.33 -15.99 13.65
CA ASP A 43 2.41 -15.99 12.52
C ASP A 43 1.49 -17.22 12.60
N LEU A 44 0.20 -16.95 12.81
CA LEU A 44 -0.89 -17.92 12.89
C LEU A 44 -1.86 -17.75 11.71
N SER A 45 -1.42 -17.14 10.62
CA SER A 45 -2.26 -16.90 9.45
C SER A 45 -2.66 -18.20 8.75
N GLY A 46 -3.81 -18.21 8.06
CA GLY A 46 -4.29 -19.37 7.31
C GLY A 46 -4.81 -20.51 8.18
N ASN A 47 -5.47 -20.21 9.30
CA ASN A 47 -6.05 -21.19 10.21
C ASN A 47 -7.58 -20.99 10.36
N ALA A 48 -8.17 -21.59 11.38
CA ALA A 48 -9.58 -21.47 11.70
C ALA A 48 -9.80 -20.95 13.15
N LEU A 49 -8.84 -20.17 13.67
CA LEU A 49 -8.87 -19.62 15.01
C LEU A 49 -10.00 -18.60 15.17
N THR A 50 -10.65 -18.60 16.33
CA THR A 50 -11.68 -17.64 16.73
C THR A 50 -11.28 -16.79 17.93
N SER A 51 -10.27 -17.20 18.69
CA SER A 51 -9.78 -16.51 19.89
C SER A 51 -8.29 -16.74 20.09
N LEU A 52 -7.68 -15.89 20.91
CA LEU A 52 -6.35 -16.08 21.48
C LEU A 52 -6.49 -16.22 23.01
N PRO A 53 -5.54 -16.89 23.68
CA PRO A 53 -5.61 -17.08 25.14
C PRO A 53 -5.51 -15.75 25.89
N ASP A 54 -6.21 -15.67 27.02
CA ASP A 54 -6.19 -14.48 27.85
C ASP A 54 -4.81 -14.16 28.41
N ASP A 55 -3.99 -15.16 28.64
CA ASP A 55 -2.63 -15.03 29.16
C ASP A 55 -1.55 -14.92 28.05
N LEU A 56 -1.94 -14.47 26.83
CA LEU A 56 -1.02 -14.26 25.70
C LEU A 56 0.21 -13.41 26.07
N HIS A 57 0.07 -12.48 27.04
CA HIS A 57 1.15 -11.64 27.54
C HIS A 57 2.31 -12.43 28.19
N ARG A 58 2.15 -13.73 28.46
CA ARG A 58 3.25 -14.62 28.84
C ARG A 58 4.34 -14.70 27.76
N LEU A 59 3.97 -14.49 26.50
CA LEU A 59 4.93 -14.31 25.41
C LEU A 59 5.53 -12.89 25.51
N HIS A 60 6.27 -12.63 26.56
CA HIS A 60 6.71 -11.30 26.96
C HIS A 60 7.73 -10.64 26.00
N ARG A 61 8.29 -11.41 25.07
CA ARG A 61 9.17 -10.91 23.98
C ARG A 61 8.44 -10.70 22.65
N LEU A 62 7.16 -11.01 22.58
CA LEU A 62 6.40 -10.93 21.35
C LEU A 62 6.27 -9.48 20.86
N ARG A 63 6.78 -9.23 19.65
CA ARG A 63 6.82 -7.91 18.98
C ARG A 63 5.89 -7.86 17.77
N VAL A 64 5.67 -8.99 17.11
CA VAL A 64 4.87 -9.12 15.90
C VAL A 64 3.93 -10.32 16.02
N LEU A 65 2.64 -10.09 15.77
CA LEU A 65 1.63 -11.15 15.70
C LEU A 65 0.79 -10.98 14.44
N PHE A 66 0.76 -12.02 13.61
CA PHE A 66 -0.13 -12.14 12.47
C PHE A 66 -1.09 -13.30 12.67
N ALA A 67 -2.38 -13.07 12.41
CA ALA A 67 -3.46 -14.05 12.42
C ALA A 67 -4.46 -13.77 11.29
N SER A 68 -3.92 -13.44 10.11
CA SER A 68 -4.70 -13.22 8.89
C SER A 68 -5.37 -14.51 8.42
N ASP A 69 -6.43 -14.40 7.62
CA ASP A 69 -7.14 -15.57 7.08
C ASP A 69 -7.56 -16.57 8.17
N ASN A 70 -8.29 -16.06 9.19
CA ASN A 70 -8.84 -16.82 10.30
C ASN A 70 -10.36 -16.52 10.47
N ARG A 71 -10.93 -16.79 11.67
CA ARG A 71 -12.37 -16.66 11.92
C ARG A 71 -12.67 -15.74 13.12
N PHE A 72 -11.78 -14.82 13.45
CA PHE A 72 -12.00 -13.87 14.55
C PHE A 72 -13.18 -12.94 14.24
N THR A 73 -14.04 -12.73 15.24
CA THR A 73 -15.18 -11.79 15.18
C THR A 73 -14.94 -10.51 15.97
N ALA A 74 -13.95 -10.52 16.86
CA ALA A 74 -13.45 -9.36 17.59
C ALA A 74 -11.92 -9.39 17.63
N LEU A 75 -11.29 -8.22 17.73
CA LEU A 75 -9.86 -8.14 17.99
C LEU A 75 -9.61 -8.61 19.45
N PRO A 76 -8.74 -9.62 19.70
CA PRO A 76 -8.57 -10.18 21.03
C PRO A 76 -8.07 -9.16 22.05
N ALA A 77 -8.80 -8.97 23.16
CA ALA A 77 -8.45 -8.03 24.24
C ALA A 77 -7.09 -8.35 24.90
N SER A 78 -6.66 -9.62 24.85
CA SER A 78 -5.36 -10.06 25.38
C SER A 78 -4.15 -9.42 24.72
N LEU A 79 -4.30 -8.89 23.47
CA LEU A 79 -3.23 -8.18 22.75
C LEU A 79 -2.75 -6.93 23.50
N GLY A 80 -3.68 -6.17 24.09
CA GLY A 80 -3.33 -4.93 24.80
C GLY A 80 -2.46 -5.12 26.02
N ARG A 81 -2.40 -6.34 26.57
CA ARG A 81 -1.51 -6.70 27.69
C ARG A 81 -0.08 -7.09 27.23
N CYS A 82 0.15 -7.27 25.94
CA CYS A 82 1.46 -7.62 25.39
C CYS A 82 2.33 -6.37 25.27
N ALA A 83 3.13 -6.10 26.30
CA ALA A 83 3.86 -4.83 26.47
C ALA A 83 4.85 -4.48 25.36
N GLN A 84 5.37 -5.45 24.60
CA GLN A 84 6.31 -5.23 23.52
C GLN A 84 5.70 -5.35 22.12
N LEU A 85 4.42 -5.71 22.03
CA LEU A 85 3.74 -5.95 20.77
C LEU A 85 3.55 -4.62 20.00
N GLY A 86 4.23 -4.52 18.88
CA GLY A 86 4.23 -3.31 18.03
C GLY A 86 3.58 -3.51 16.67
N MET A 87 3.41 -4.75 16.22
CA MET A 87 2.79 -5.07 14.94
C MET A 87 1.73 -6.14 15.12
N VAL A 88 0.51 -5.83 14.65
CA VAL A 88 -0.68 -6.68 14.77
C VAL A 88 -1.37 -6.77 13.43
N GLY A 89 -1.59 -7.98 12.92
CA GLY A 89 -2.25 -8.22 11.64
C GLY A 89 -3.34 -9.28 11.72
N PHE A 90 -4.58 -8.88 11.43
CA PHE A 90 -5.77 -9.73 11.37
C PHE A 90 -6.54 -9.52 10.06
N LYS A 91 -5.83 -9.45 8.93
CA LYS A 91 -6.45 -9.32 7.61
C LYS A 91 -7.35 -10.54 7.30
N ALA A 92 -8.42 -10.33 6.52
CA ALA A 92 -9.32 -11.38 6.05
C ALA A 92 -9.86 -12.26 7.20
N ASN A 93 -10.52 -11.59 8.14
CA ASN A 93 -11.25 -12.21 9.23
C ASN A 93 -12.75 -11.79 9.16
N ARG A 94 -13.45 -11.87 10.28
CA ARG A 94 -14.85 -11.47 10.41
C ARG A 94 -15.05 -10.47 11.53
N ILE A 95 -14.00 -9.66 11.81
CA ILE A 95 -13.97 -8.73 12.94
C ILE A 95 -15.02 -7.65 12.73
N VAL A 96 -15.89 -7.49 13.70
CA VAL A 96 -16.88 -6.42 13.80
C VAL A 96 -16.54 -5.45 14.92
N ASP A 97 -15.83 -5.92 15.94
CA ASP A 97 -15.52 -5.17 17.16
C ASP A 97 -14.00 -5.07 17.38
N VAL A 98 -13.57 -3.86 17.72
CA VAL A 98 -12.19 -3.54 18.11
C VAL A 98 -12.23 -2.96 19.51
N PRO A 99 -12.15 -3.82 20.57
CA PRO A 99 -12.21 -3.37 21.96
C PRO A 99 -11.08 -2.38 22.26
N ALA A 100 -11.37 -1.37 23.08
CA ALA A 100 -10.41 -0.35 23.48
C ALA A 100 -9.15 -0.95 24.15
N GLU A 101 -9.35 -2.01 24.95
CA GLU A 101 -8.32 -2.76 25.65
C GLU A 101 -7.48 -3.67 24.74
N ALA A 102 -7.87 -3.87 23.48
CA ALA A 102 -7.13 -4.73 22.56
C ALA A 102 -5.90 -4.06 21.94
N LEU A 103 -5.73 -2.74 22.12
CA LEU A 103 -4.67 -1.96 21.48
C LEU A 103 -3.38 -1.98 22.34
N PRO A 104 -2.28 -2.59 21.86
CA PRO A 104 -1.02 -2.63 22.60
C PRO A 104 -0.39 -1.24 22.75
N PRO A 105 0.30 -0.95 23.88
CA PRO A 105 0.87 0.37 24.14
C PRO A 105 2.04 0.74 23.19
N GLN A 106 2.66 -0.26 22.56
CA GLN A 106 3.75 -0.06 21.60
C GLN A 106 3.30 -0.18 20.15
N LEU A 107 1.99 -0.15 19.89
CA LEU A 107 1.42 -0.37 18.57
C LEU A 107 1.99 0.62 17.54
N ARG A 108 2.62 0.07 16.53
CA ARG A 108 3.28 0.77 15.43
C ARG A 108 2.64 0.46 14.08
N TRP A 109 2.12 -0.76 13.93
CA TRP A 109 1.49 -1.22 12.71
C TRP A 109 0.26 -2.07 13.03
N LEU A 110 -0.92 -1.64 12.53
CA LEU A 110 -2.20 -2.34 12.67
C LEU A 110 -2.79 -2.67 11.30
N ILE A 111 -3.01 -3.95 11.04
CA ILE A 111 -3.62 -4.45 9.81
C ILE A 111 -4.95 -5.13 10.16
N LEU A 112 -6.04 -4.52 9.76
CA LEU A 112 -7.41 -5.03 9.90
C LEU A 112 -8.15 -5.02 8.54
N THR A 113 -7.40 -5.07 7.44
CA THR A 113 -7.92 -5.12 6.07
C THR A 113 -8.87 -6.30 5.90
N ASP A 114 -9.95 -6.11 5.12
CA ASP A 114 -10.92 -7.16 4.77
C ASP A 114 -11.55 -7.79 6.02
N ASN A 115 -12.36 -6.97 6.72
CA ASN A 115 -13.14 -7.33 7.89
C ASN A 115 -14.54 -6.68 7.80
N ALA A 116 -15.27 -6.62 8.90
CA ALA A 116 -16.63 -6.07 8.95
C ALA A 116 -16.76 -4.93 9.97
N ILE A 117 -15.67 -4.20 10.25
CA ILE A 117 -15.59 -3.16 11.29
C ILE A 117 -16.39 -1.94 10.85
N GLU A 118 -17.32 -1.50 11.71
CA GLU A 118 -18.14 -0.30 11.46
C GLU A 118 -17.64 0.93 12.21
N GLN A 119 -16.95 0.73 13.33
CA GLN A 119 -16.42 1.79 14.19
C GLN A 119 -15.06 1.39 14.78
N LEU A 120 -14.23 2.38 15.05
CA LEU A 120 -12.96 2.22 15.75
C LEU A 120 -13.05 2.90 17.12
N PRO A 121 -12.39 2.36 18.16
CA PRO A 121 -12.42 2.98 19.49
C PRO A 121 -11.62 4.29 19.52
N ASP A 122 -12.09 5.27 20.29
CA ASP A 122 -11.37 6.54 20.50
C ASP A 122 -9.97 6.35 21.12
N THR A 123 -9.74 5.26 21.82
CA THR A 123 -8.42 4.92 22.38
C THR A 123 -7.36 4.67 21.32
N LEU A 124 -7.73 4.46 20.04
CA LEU A 124 -6.78 4.37 18.94
C LEU A 124 -5.91 5.64 18.83
N GLY A 125 -6.48 6.82 19.16
CA GLY A 125 -5.74 8.09 19.18
C GLY A 125 -4.62 8.14 20.24
N HIS A 126 -4.64 7.25 21.24
CA HIS A 126 -3.57 7.13 22.23
C HIS A 126 -2.37 6.30 21.74
N CYS A 127 -2.49 5.64 20.58
CA CYS A 127 -1.40 4.89 19.96
C CYS A 127 -0.40 5.84 19.28
N THR A 128 0.29 6.69 20.06
CA THR A 128 1.19 7.75 19.54
C THR A 128 2.40 7.25 18.77
N ARG A 129 2.65 5.94 18.77
CA ARG A 129 3.69 5.27 17.97
C ARG A 129 3.19 4.74 16.62
N LEU A 130 1.88 4.82 16.38
CA LEU A 130 1.27 4.26 15.17
C LEU A 130 1.83 4.95 13.91
N GLN A 131 2.42 4.16 13.04
CA GLN A 131 2.99 4.57 11.75
C GLN A 131 2.15 4.06 10.57
N LYS A 132 1.55 2.86 10.71
CA LYS A 132 0.84 2.20 9.62
C LYS A 132 -0.51 1.67 10.10
N LEU A 133 -1.59 2.14 9.46
CA LEU A 133 -2.96 1.74 9.75
C LEU A 133 -3.66 1.28 8.47
N MET A 134 -4.02 -0.01 8.42
CA MET A 134 -4.58 -0.64 7.22
C MET A 134 -5.97 -1.19 7.54
N LEU A 135 -6.99 -0.50 7.03
CA LEU A 135 -8.42 -0.70 7.29
C LEU A 135 -9.24 -0.89 6.01
N ALA A 136 -8.59 -1.06 4.86
CA ALA A 136 -9.31 -1.22 3.59
C ALA A 136 -10.27 -2.41 3.64
N GLY A 137 -11.42 -2.31 2.96
CA GLY A 137 -12.40 -3.39 2.89
C GLY A 137 -13.14 -3.63 4.21
N ASN A 138 -13.51 -2.57 4.92
CA ASN A 138 -14.35 -2.61 6.11
C ASN A 138 -15.69 -1.89 5.88
N ARG A 139 -16.38 -1.52 6.93
CA ARG A 139 -17.70 -0.85 6.89
C ARG A 139 -17.68 0.49 7.62
N LEU A 140 -16.50 1.11 7.75
CA LEU A 140 -16.33 2.36 8.49
C LEU A 140 -17.11 3.49 7.84
N GLN A 141 -17.91 4.20 8.63
CA GLN A 141 -18.67 5.38 8.21
C GLN A 141 -17.96 6.68 8.62
N ALA A 142 -17.06 6.62 9.60
CA ALA A 142 -16.23 7.71 10.07
C ALA A 142 -14.91 7.18 10.67
N LEU A 143 -13.96 8.08 10.82
CA LEU A 143 -12.75 7.84 11.61
C LEU A 143 -12.87 8.60 12.94
N PRO A 144 -12.39 8.05 14.08
CA PRO A 144 -12.44 8.75 15.35
C PRO A 144 -11.57 10.02 15.29
N ALA A 145 -12.10 11.14 15.78
CA ALA A 145 -11.37 12.43 15.78
C ALA A 145 -10.07 12.37 16.60
N THR A 146 -10.01 11.48 17.58
CA THR A 146 -8.83 11.21 18.41
C THR A 146 -7.63 10.70 17.61
N LEU A 147 -7.85 10.13 16.40
CA LEU A 147 -6.77 9.69 15.50
C LEU A 147 -5.84 10.86 15.11
N ALA A 148 -6.28 12.11 15.25
CA ALA A 148 -5.42 13.30 15.16
C ALA A 148 -4.20 13.24 16.11
N GLY A 149 -4.29 12.52 17.23
CA GLY A 149 -3.17 12.29 18.17
C GLY A 149 -2.09 11.32 17.65
N CYS A 150 -2.35 10.60 16.57
CA CYS A 150 -1.38 9.71 15.95
C CYS A 150 -0.41 10.46 15.02
N GLU A 151 0.35 11.43 15.55
CA GLU A 151 1.24 12.32 14.78
C GLU A 151 2.36 11.59 14.02
N ARG A 152 2.61 10.30 14.34
CA ARG A 152 3.58 9.46 13.64
C ARG A 152 2.97 8.66 12.49
N LEU A 153 1.67 8.80 12.24
CA LEU A 153 1.00 8.06 11.16
C LEU A 153 1.53 8.52 9.80
N GLU A 154 2.09 7.58 9.06
CA GLU A 154 2.72 7.77 7.75
C GLU A 154 1.90 7.14 6.63
N LEU A 155 1.29 5.97 6.90
CA LEU A 155 0.45 5.26 5.94
C LEU A 155 -0.93 4.99 6.51
N LEU A 156 -1.98 5.38 5.76
CA LEU A 156 -3.37 5.12 6.08
C LEU A 156 -4.10 4.51 4.87
N ARG A 157 -4.62 3.30 5.03
CA ARG A 157 -5.43 2.59 4.03
C ARG A 157 -6.86 2.47 4.51
N ILE A 158 -7.75 3.27 3.96
CA ILE A 158 -9.19 3.32 4.29
C ILE A 158 -10.08 3.13 3.04
N ALA A 159 -9.50 2.62 1.95
CA ALA A 159 -10.21 2.32 0.72
C ALA A 159 -11.30 1.25 0.93
N ALA A 160 -12.30 1.21 0.06
CA ALA A 160 -13.40 0.24 0.11
C ALA A 160 -14.09 0.17 1.49
N ASN A 161 -14.46 1.32 2.03
CA ASN A 161 -15.25 1.49 3.24
C ASN A 161 -16.57 2.21 2.93
N ARG A 162 -17.21 2.83 3.91
CA ARG A 162 -18.49 3.56 3.77
C ARG A 162 -18.36 5.03 4.13
N LEU A 163 -17.18 5.63 3.92
CA LEU A 163 -16.90 7.02 4.26
C LEU A 163 -17.56 7.97 3.27
N PRO A 164 -18.50 8.84 3.70
CA PRO A 164 -19.10 9.85 2.84
C PRO A 164 -18.19 11.05 2.61
N THR A 165 -17.26 11.31 3.52
CA THR A 165 -16.28 12.41 3.50
C THR A 165 -14.99 11.99 4.19
N LEU A 166 -13.89 12.73 3.92
CA LEU A 166 -12.65 12.64 4.70
C LEU A 166 -12.67 13.70 5.81
N PRO A 167 -12.29 13.33 7.05
CA PRO A 167 -12.20 14.31 8.14
C PRO A 167 -10.97 15.22 7.98
N ASP A 168 -11.15 16.52 8.28
CA ASP A 168 -10.12 17.55 8.07
C ASP A 168 -8.84 17.33 8.89
N PHE A 169 -8.91 16.65 10.03
CA PHE A 169 -7.71 16.37 10.83
C PHE A 169 -6.67 15.53 10.08
N LEU A 170 -7.08 14.69 9.11
CA LEU A 170 -6.15 13.90 8.29
C LEU A 170 -5.19 14.80 7.50
N LEU A 171 -5.68 15.97 7.07
CA LEU A 171 -4.92 16.92 6.28
C LEU A 171 -3.84 17.66 7.10
N GLN A 172 -3.91 17.53 8.43
CA GLN A 172 -3.00 18.18 9.38
C GLN A 172 -1.97 17.19 9.98
N LEU A 173 -2.09 15.89 9.71
CA LEU A 173 -1.14 14.89 10.21
C LEU A 173 0.26 15.14 9.63
N PRO A 174 1.26 15.42 10.49
CA PRO A 174 2.55 15.95 10.03
C PRO A 174 3.39 14.95 9.25
N ARG A 175 3.11 13.64 9.41
CA ARG A 175 3.87 12.57 8.76
C ARG A 175 3.09 11.77 7.74
N LEU A 176 1.80 12.02 7.57
CA LEU A 176 1.00 11.29 6.59
C LEU A 176 1.56 11.56 5.18
N ALA A 177 1.83 10.47 4.47
CA ALA A 177 2.45 10.46 3.13
C ALA A 177 1.70 9.55 2.15
N TRP A 178 1.24 8.39 2.62
CA TRP A 178 0.60 7.38 1.78
C TRP A 178 -0.84 7.16 2.24
N LEU A 179 -1.80 7.65 1.44
CA LEU A 179 -3.22 7.64 1.77
C LEU A 179 -4.03 7.05 0.61
N ALA A 180 -4.75 5.94 0.87
CA ALA A 180 -5.69 5.35 -0.08
C ALA A 180 -7.11 5.36 0.48
N PHE A 181 -8.06 5.91 -0.29
CA PHE A 181 -9.47 6.04 0.10
C PHE A 181 -10.45 5.80 -1.05
N GLY A 182 -10.00 5.24 -2.19
CA GLY A 182 -10.87 4.84 -3.29
C GLY A 182 -11.93 3.82 -2.88
N GLY A 183 -13.01 3.67 -3.65
CA GLY A 183 -14.09 2.72 -3.35
C GLY A 183 -14.96 3.09 -2.15
N ASN A 184 -14.91 4.34 -1.69
CA ASN A 184 -15.82 4.89 -0.69
C ASN A 184 -16.97 5.65 -1.33
N PRO A 185 -18.11 5.87 -0.65
CA PRO A 185 -19.21 6.71 -1.15
C PRO A 185 -18.75 8.08 -1.67
N LEU A 186 -17.76 8.69 -1.06
CA LEU A 186 -17.18 9.97 -1.50
C LEU A 186 -16.59 9.93 -2.93
N ASN A 187 -16.16 8.76 -3.43
CA ASN A 187 -15.60 8.56 -4.77
C ASN A 187 -16.56 7.84 -5.73
N ALA A 188 -17.62 7.20 -5.23
CA ALA A 188 -18.45 6.26 -5.97
C ALA A 188 -19.04 6.82 -7.26
N ALA A 189 -19.55 8.05 -7.24
CA ALA A 189 -20.13 8.68 -8.44
C ALA A 189 -19.07 8.92 -9.52
N ARG A 190 -17.86 9.33 -9.15
CA ARG A 190 -16.76 9.59 -10.07
C ARG A 190 -16.21 8.28 -10.67
N GLU A 191 -16.00 7.27 -9.85
CA GLU A 191 -15.57 5.94 -10.29
C GLU A 191 -16.59 5.33 -11.25
N ALA A 192 -17.87 5.36 -10.90
CA ALA A 192 -18.95 4.86 -11.76
C ALA A 192 -19.02 5.60 -13.11
N ALA A 193 -18.82 6.92 -13.12
CA ALA A 193 -18.81 7.70 -14.35
C ALA A 193 -17.65 7.28 -15.28
N VAL A 194 -16.46 7.04 -14.74
CA VAL A 194 -15.32 6.54 -15.53
C VAL A 194 -15.58 5.15 -16.07
N LEU A 195 -16.07 4.23 -15.23
CA LEU A 195 -16.35 2.85 -15.66
C LEU A 195 -17.48 2.76 -16.71
N ALA A 196 -18.43 3.71 -16.70
CA ALA A 196 -19.50 3.80 -17.68
C ALA A 196 -19.08 4.48 -18.99
N ASP A 197 -17.93 5.15 -19.03
CA ASP A 197 -17.48 5.88 -20.23
C ASP A 197 -17.08 4.92 -21.34
N ARG A 198 -17.89 4.89 -22.39
CA ARG A 198 -17.67 4.05 -23.58
C ARG A 198 -16.63 4.62 -24.54
N ALA A 199 -16.17 5.86 -24.35
CA ALA A 199 -15.09 6.45 -25.12
C ALA A 199 -13.71 5.95 -24.67
N LEU A 200 -13.61 5.38 -23.45
CA LEU A 200 -12.38 4.77 -22.99
C LEU A 200 -12.06 3.49 -23.76
N PRO A 201 -10.80 3.24 -24.11
CA PRO A 201 -10.40 2.09 -24.89
C PRO A 201 -10.82 0.77 -24.23
N ALA A 202 -11.36 -0.13 -25.02
CA ALA A 202 -11.65 -1.51 -24.63
C ALA A 202 -10.89 -2.45 -25.58
N VAL A 203 -10.27 -3.47 -25.03
CA VAL A 203 -9.53 -4.51 -25.77
C VAL A 203 -10.29 -5.81 -25.65
N ALA A 204 -10.73 -6.36 -26.77
CA ALA A 204 -11.46 -7.61 -26.78
C ALA A 204 -10.52 -8.77 -26.41
N TRP A 205 -10.99 -9.68 -25.55
CA TRP A 205 -10.26 -10.91 -25.21
C TRP A 205 -9.83 -11.70 -26.44
N SER A 206 -10.70 -11.76 -27.46
CA SER A 206 -10.43 -12.44 -28.72
C SER A 206 -9.30 -11.85 -29.56
N GLU A 207 -8.86 -10.64 -29.26
CA GLU A 207 -7.71 -9.97 -29.89
C GLU A 207 -6.40 -10.22 -29.15
N LEU A 208 -6.44 -10.92 -28.00
CA LEU A 208 -5.28 -11.16 -27.16
C LEU A 208 -4.83 -12.62 -27.23
N ALA A 209 -3.60 -12.85 -27.65
CA ALA A 209 -2.92 -14.12 -27.42
C ALA A 209 -2.16 -14.07 -26.10
N VAL A 210 -2.74 -14.69 -25.07
CA VAL A 210 -2.18 -14.67 -23.69
C VAL A 210 -1.10 -15.75 -23.56
N HIS A 211 0.04 -15.36 -23.01
CA HIS A 211 1.22 -16.19 -22.81
C HIS A 211 1.49 -16.40 -21.29
N GLU A 212 2.75 -16.56 -20.95
CA GLU A 212 3.22 -16.87 -19.59
C GLU A 212 2.86 -15.76 -18.58
N ARG A 213 2.68 -16.18 -17.34
CA ARG A 213 2.59 -15.28 -16.19
C ARG A 213 3.95 -14.66 -15.91
N VAL A 214 4.01 -13.32 -15.88
CA VAL A 214 5.23 -12.55 -15.61
C VAL A 214 5.26 -11.93 -14.22
N GLY A 215 4.09 -11.85 -13.56
CA GLY A 215 4.01 -11.29 -12.22
C GLY A 215 2.69 -11.63 -11.52
N GLN A 216 2.68 -11.47 -10.21
CA GLN A 216 1.49 -11.62 -9.39
C GLN A 216 1.59 -10.67 -8.20
N GLY A 217 0.62 -9.77 -8.08
CA GLY A 217 0.43 -8.89 -6.94
C GLY A 217 -0.78 -9.25 -6.08
N ALA A 218 -1.09 -8.41 -5.11
CA ALA A 218 -2.26 -8.54 -4.26
C ALA A 218 -3.55 -8.46 -5.09
N SER A 219 -3.68 -7.47 -5.99
CA SER A 219 -4.88 -7.18 -6.76
C SER A 219 -5.05 -8.05 -8.02
N GLY A 220 -3.99 -8.68 -8.55
CA GLY A 220 -4.12 -9.40 -9.81
C GLY A 220 -2.91 -10.24 -10.21
N VAL A 221 -3.06 -10.87 -11.37
CA VAL A 221 -2.02 -11.66 -12.05
C VAL A 221 -1.69 -10.95 -13.36
N ILE A 222 -0.40 -10.79 -13.65
CA ILE A 222 0.08 -10.13 -14.86
C ILE A 222 0.61 -11.19 -15.81
N HIS A 223 0.10 -11.19 -17.03
CA HIS A 223 0.52 -12.05 -18.12
C HIS A 223 1.18 -11.22 -19.22
N ARG A 224 2.15 -11.80 -19.93
CA ARG A 224 2.55 -11.32 -21.23
C ARG A 224 1.47 -11.72 -22.24
N ALA A 225 1.10 -10.81 -23.12
CA ALA A 225 0.15 -11.10 -24.20
C ALA A 225 0.60 -10.40 -25.50
N VAL A 226 0.09 -10.90 -26.62
CA VAL A 226 0.20 -10.22 -27.93
C VAL A 226 -1.18 -9.70 -28.29
N TRP A 227 -1.31 -8.40 -28.49
CA TRP A 227 -2.54 -7.76 -28.93
C TRP A 227 -2.52 -7.59 -30.44
N ALA A 228 -3.37 -8.38 -31.13
CA ALA A 228 -3.45 -8.40 -32.60
C ALA A 228 -4.24 -7.20 -33.18
N GLY A 229 -5.21 -6.66 -32.43
CA GLY A 229 -6.06 -5.53 -32.84
C GLY A 229 -5.43 -4.15 -32.63
N ALA A 230 -4.18 -4.05 -32.18
CA ALA A 230 -3.54 -2.78 -31.92
C ALA A 230 -3.35 -1.96 -33.21
N SER A 231 -3.56 -0.64 -33.12
CA SER A 231 -3.22 0.28 -34.22
C SER A 231 -1.72 0.22 -34.49
N GLY A 232 -1.33 -0.15 -35.71
CA GLY A 232 0.08 -0.34 -36.11
C GLY A 232 0.53 -1.81 -36.17
N GLY A 233 -0.37 -2.76 -35.96
CA GLY A 233 -0.13 -4.20 -36.06
C GLY A 233 0.08 -4.89 -34.70
N PRO A 234 0.26 -6.22 -34.69
CA PRO A 234 0.41 -6.99 -33.47
C PRO A 234 1.60 -6.51 -32.63
N ARG A 235 1.38 -6.35 -31.30
CA ARG A 235 2.43 -5.92 -30.37
C ARG A 235 2.31 -6.60 -29.02
N THR A 236 3.43 -6.71 -28.31
CA THR A 236 3.46 -7.22 -26.94
C THR A 236 2.86 -6.21 -25.98
N VAL A 237 2.03 -6.71 -25.05
CA VAL A 237 1.37 -5.96 -23.98
C VAL A 237 1.45 -6.74 -22.66
N ALA A 238 1.26 -6.05 -21.55
CA ALA A 238 1.03 -6.66 -20.25
C ALA A 238 -0.49 -6.71 -19.98
N LEU A 239 -1.01 -7.89 -19.68
CA LEU A 239 -2.41 -8.11 -19.33
C LEU A 239 -2.50 -8.38 -17.83
N LYS A 240 -3.09 -7.46 -17.07
CA LYS A 240 -3.42 -7.65 -15.65
C LYS A 240 -4.83 -8.17 -15.53
N LEU A 241 -5.00 -9.36 -14.98
CA LEU A 241 -6.29 -9.96 -14.61
C LEU A 241 -6.52 -9.79 -13.12
N PHE A 242 -7.62 -9.16 -12.74
CA PHE A 242 -7.95 -8.91 -11.33
C PHE A 242 -8.43 -10.18 -10.61
N LYS A 243 -8.09 -10.30 -9.33
CA LYS A 243 -8.51 -11.43 -8.48
C LYS A 243 -9.92 -11.28 -7.88
N GLY A 244 -10.56 -10.13 -8.09
CA GLY A 244 -11.93 -9.87 -7.61
C GLY A 244 -12.09 -9.65 -6.11
N SER A 245 -11.01 -9.62 -5.33
CA SER A 245 -11.04 -9.40 -3.88
C SER A 245 -10.45 -8.04 -3.49
N VAL A 246 -10.93 -7.48 -2.39
CA VAL A 246 -10.36 -6.27 -1.80
C VAL A 246 -8.92 -6.54 -1.34
N THR A 247 -8.04 -5.59 -1.61
CA THR A 247 -6.64 -5.63 -1.20
C THR A 247 -6.38 -4.63 -0.08
N SER A 248 -5.12 -4.54 0.36
CA SER A 248 -4.70 -3.49 1.30
C SER A 248 -4.91 -2.08 0.76
N ASP A 249 -4.92 -1.91 -0.55
CA ASP A 249 -4.90 -0.63 -1.24
C ASP A 249 -6.27 -0.20 -1.75
N GLY A 250 -7.18 -1.16 -2.01
CA GLY A 250 -8.53 -0.87 -2.45
C GLY A 250 -9.22 -2.03 -3.16
N SER A 251 -10.27 -1.70 -3.92
CA SER A 251 -11.01 -2.65 -4.75
C SER A 251 -10.48 -2.68 -6.19
N PRO A 252 -10.65 -3.80 -6.91
CA PRO A 252 -10.34 -3.89 -8.33
C PRO A 252 -11.03 -2.82 -9.18
N ASP A 253 -12.30 -2.51 -8.89
CA ASP A 253 -13.08 -1.50 -9.62
C ASP A 253 -12.48 -0.10 -9.48
N SER A 254 -12.05 0.26 -8.27
CA SER A 254 -11.40 1.56 -8.02
C SER A 254 -10.05 1.65 -8.74
N GLU A 255 -9.25 0.57 -8.73
CA GLU A 255 -8.00 0.51 -9.48
C GLU A 255 -8.24 0.61 -10.99
N LEU A 256 -9.24 -0.10 -11.52
CA LEU A 256 -9.63 -0.05 -12.91
C LEU A 256 -10.04 1.38 -13.31
N ALA A 257 -10.94 2.00 -12.54
CA ALA A 257 -11.40 3.37 -12.80
C ALA A 257 -10.24 4.38 -12.78
N ALA A 258 -9.39 4.33 -11.75
CA ALA A 258 -8.24 5.22 -11.63
C ALA A 258 -7.22 5.03 -12.77
N SER A 259 -6.91 3.77 -13.13
CA SER A 259 -5.99 3.44 -14.21
C SER A 259 -6.48 3.98 -15.57
N LEU A 260 -7.79 3.84 -15.86
CA LEU A 260 -8.39 4.35 -17.09
C LEU A 260 -8.41 5.88 -17.11
N ALA A 261 -8.79 6.54 -16.01
CA ALA A 261 -8.84 8.00 -15.90
C ALA A 261 -7.45 8.64 -15.98
N ALA A 262 -6.43 7.95 -15.47
CA ALA A 262 -5.06 8.41 -15.48
C ALA A 262 -4.51 8.66 -16.90
N GLY A 263 -4.94 7.90 -17.92
CA GLY A 263 -4.50 8.01 -19.30
C GLY A 263 -3.02 7.67 -19.51
N ALA A 264 -2.48 7.92 -20.70
CA ALA A 264 -1.09 7.64 -21.04
C ALA A 264 -0.14 8.74 -20.53
N HIS A 265 1.07 8.35 -20.13
CA HIS A 265 2.15 9.25 -19.74
C HIS A 265 3.52 8.56 -19.91
N PRO A 266 4.60 9.24 -20.40
CA PRO A 266 5.88 8.61 -20.66
C PRO A 266 6.54 8.01 -19.41
N HIS A 267 6.36 8.65 -18.25
CA HIS A 267 6.93 8.21 -16.95
C HIS A 267 5.92 7.44 -16.08
N ARG A 268 4.89 6.83 -16.68
CA ARG A 268 3.93 5.99 -15.96
C ARG A 268 3.54 4.75 -16.77
N ILE A 269 3.34 3.64 -16.07
CA ILE A 269 2.74 2.43 -16.63
C ILE A 269 1.22 2.64 -16.60
N GLY A 270 0.66 3.19 -17.68
CA GLY A 270 -0.77 3.50 -17.79
C GLY A 270 -1.58 2.35 -18.40
N ALA A 271 -2.91 2.43 -18.26
CA ALA A 271 -3.80 1.54 -18.99
C ALA A 271 -3.91 1.96 -20.46
N GLU A 272 -3.81 1.01 -21.38
CA GLU A 272 -4.13 1.17 -22.81
C GLU A 272 -5.59 0.86 -23.09
N GLY A 273 -6.23 0.08 -22.22
CA GLY A 273 -7.64 -0.22 -22.29
C GLY A 273 -8.09 -1.21 -21.23
N ARG A 274 -9.40 -1.26 -21.01
CA ARG A 274 -10.01 -2.30 -20.18
C ARG A 274 -10.17 -3.58 -20.99
N LEU A 275 -10.04 -4.73 -20.34
CA LEU A 275 -10.34 -6.01 -20.95
C LEU A 275 -11.86 -6.18 -21.15
N ALA A 276 -12.26 -6.69 -22.30
CA ALA A 276 -13.67 -6.96 -22.63
C ALA A 276 -13.84 -8.41 -23.11
N GLY A 277 -14.92 -9.07 -22.68
CA GLY A 277 -15.32 -10.40 -23.18
C GLY A 277 -14.45 -11.54 -22.70
N HIS A 278 -13.83 -11.44 -21.49
CA HIS A 278 -13.15 -12.60 -20.88
C HIS A 278 -14.14 -13.74 -20.65
N PRO A 279 -13.80 -15.02 -20.98
CA PRO A 279 -14.73 -16.17 -20.91
C PRO A 279 -15.35 -16.38 -19.53
N GLU A 280 -14.60 -16.12 -18.48
CA GLU A 280 -15.03 -16.27 -17.08
C GLU A 280 -15.53 -14.95 -16.47
N GLY A 281 -15.72 -13.90 -17.27
CA GLY A 281 -16.15 -12.59 -16.79
C GLY A 281 -15.09 -11.86 -15.93
N THR A 282 -13.84 -12.30 -15.96
CA THR A 282 -12.77 -11.65 -15.20
C THR A 282 -12.46 -10.27 -15.77
N GLU A 283 -12.43 -9.27 -14.91
CA GLU A 283 -12.02 -7.92 -15.28
C GLU A 283 -10.50 -7.80 -15.34
N GLY A 284 -10.03 -6.86 -16.17
CA GLY A 284 -8.60 -6.67 -16.33
C GLY A 284 -8.24 -5.39 -17.09
N LEU A 285 -6.95 -5.13 -17.12
CA LEU A 285 -6.31 -4.02 -17.80
C LEU A 285 -5.29 -4.52 -18.82
N VAL A 286 -5.30 -3.91 -19.99
CA VAL A 286 -4.21 -4.02 -20.96
C VAL A 286 -3.29 -2.80 -20.78
N MET A 287 -2.00 -3.06 -20.60
CA MET A 287 -0.97 -2.06 -20.31
C MET A 287 0.19 -2.19 -21.31
N PRO A 288 0.98 -1.14 -21.53
CA PRO A 288 2.17 -1.26 -22.34
C PRO A 288 3.13 -2.30 -21.73
N TRP A 289 3.77 -3.05 -22.61
CA TRP A 289 4.89 -3.89 -22.20
C TRP A 289 6.08 -3.01 -21.85
N VAL A 290 6.65 -3.24 -20.67
CA VAL A 290 7.90 -2.58 -20.25
C VAL A 290 9.05 -3.52 -20.52
N ASP A 291 10.09 -3.03 -21.18
CA ASP A 291 11.24 -3.82 -21.57
C ASP A 291 12.01 -4.36 -20.36
N ALA A 292 12.69 -5.48 -20.55
CA ALA A 292 13.39 -6.21 -19.50
C ALA A 292 14.62 -5.47 -18.92
N ASP A 293 15.04 -4.36 -19.53
CA ASP A 293 16.09 -3.48 -19.02
C ASP A 293 15.61 -2.54 -17.89
N HIS A 294 14.28 -2.47 -17.67
CA HIS A 294 13.70 -1.80 -16.52
C HIS A 294 13.55 -2.79 -15.36
N VAL A 295 14.08 -2.42 -14.22
CA VAL A 295 14.02 -3.20 -12.98
C VAL A 295 13.31 -2.43 -11.89
N VAL A 296 12.76 -3.13 -10.89
CA VAL A 296 12.15 -2.50 -9.73
C VAL A 296 13.23 -1.74 -8.96
N LEU A 297 12.93 -0.48 -8.59
CA LEU A 297 13.89 0.42 -7.95
C LEU A 297 14.26 -0.04 -6.52
N ALA A 298 13.31 -0.59 -5.77
CA ALA A 298 13.52 -1.13 -4.42
C ALA A 298 12.55 -2.26 -4.10
N GLY A 299 12.83 -3.02 -3.05
CA GLY A 299 11.86 -3.93 -2.45
C GLY A 299 10.87 -3.20 -1.53
N PRO A 300 9.70 -3.81 -1.23
CA PRO A 300 8.70 -3.20 -0.35
C PRO A 300 9.21 -3.06 1.10
N PRO A 301 8.52 -2.27 1.94
CA PRO A 301 8.83 -2.13 3.34
C PRO A 301 8.91 -3.45 4.10
N SER A 302 9.92 -3.60 4.97
CA SER A 302 10.12 -4.75 5.85
C SER A 302 9.42 -4.56 7.21
N LEU A 303 9.47 -5.59 8.07
CA LEU A 303 9.03 -5.47 9.47
C LEU A 303 9.85 -4.43 10.26
N GLU A 304 11.10 -4.20 9.88
CA GLU A 304 11.99 -3.22 10.52
C GLU A 304 11.71 -1.80 10.04
N SER A 305 11.70 -1.61 8.71
CA SER A 305 11.50 -0.29 8.11
C SER A 305 10.06 0.23 8.27
N CYS A 306 9.08 -0.67 8.42
CA CYS A 306 7.65 -0.41 8.56
C CYS A 306 7.02 0.31 7.35
N THR A 307 7.46 1.52 7.05
CA THR A 307 6.90 2.39 6.00
C THR A 307 7.93 2.81 4.95
N ARG A 308 9.19 2.40 5.06
CA ARG A 308 10.24 2.78 4.11
C ARG A 308 10.70 1.57 3.30
N ASP A 309 10.91 1.76 2.01
CA ASP A 309 11.36 0.73 1.09
C ASP A 309 12.76 0.21 1.41
N VAL A 310 13.00 -1.04 1.02
CA VAL A 310 14.27 -1.72 1.24
C VAL A 310 15.00 -1.81 -0.10
N TYR A 311 16.03 -1.01 -0.24
CA TYR A 311 16.93 -1.06 -1.40
C TYR A 311 17.95 -2.19 -1.25
N ALA A 312 18.47 -2.70 -2.36
CA ALA A 312 19.61 -3.59 -2.35
C ALA A 312 20.83 -2.87 -1.72
N ASP A 313 21.68 -3.61 -1.01
CA ASP A 313 22.81 -3.04 -0.27
C ASP A 313 23.82 -2.31 -1.17
N ASP A 314 23.92 -2.73 -2.43
CA ASP A 314 24.79 -2.16 -3.46
C ASP A 314 24.07 -1.12 -4.36
N ALA A 315 22.79 -0.82 -4.09
CA ALA A 315 22.05 0.19 -4.87
C ALA A 315 22.74 1.57 -4.74
N ARG A 316 23.29 2.06 -5.83
CA ARG A 316 23.94 3.37 -5.93
C ARG A 316 23.50 4.07 -7.20
N PHE A 317 23.39 5.40 -7.09
CA PHE A 317 23.02 6.26 -8.20
C PHE A 317 24.12 7.31 -8.43
N THR A 318 24.35 7.66 -9.68
CA THR A 318 25.03 8.94 -9.96
C THR A 318 24.07 10.09 -9.68
N PRO A 319 24.56 11.31 -9.39
CA PRO A 319 23.70 12.48 -9.22
C PRO A 319 22.74 12.72 -10.41
N ALA A 320 23.20 12.50 -11.62
CA ALA A 320 22.38 12.66 -12.84
C ALA A 320 21.27 11.61 -12.93
N GLN A 321 21.53 10.34 -12.57
CA GLN A 321 20.50 9.29 -12.52
C GLN A 321 19.44 9.61 -11.49
N ALA A 322 19.83 9.98 -10.25
CA ALA A 322 18.92 10.31 -9.18
C ALA A 322 18.01 11.50 -9.53
N LEU A 323 18.59 12.56 -10.12
CA LEU A 323 17.83 13.73 -10.55
C LEU A 323 16.86 13.38 -11.68
N ARG A 324 17.30 12.65 -12.71
CA ARG A 324 16.44 12.26 -13.84
C ARG A 324 15.30 11.34 -13.39
N LEU A 325 15.56 10.38 -12.50
CA LEU A 325 14.56 9.51 -11.95
C LEU A 325 13.52 10.30 -11.14
N ALA A 326 13.95 11.18 -10.24
CA ALA A 326 13.07 12.01 -9.44
C ALA A 326 12.23 12.93 -10.35
N ALA A 327 12.84 13.51 -11.38
CA ALA A 327 12.18 14.35 -12.35
C ALA A 327 11.06 13.61 -13.08
N GLY A 328 11.33 12.43 -13.63
CA GLY A 328 10.32 11.61 -14.32
C GLY A 328 9.15 11.23 -13.43
N VAL A 329 9.43 10.83 -12.17
CA VAL A 329 8.37 10.51 -11.19
C VAL A 329 7.54 11.74 -10.83
N ALA A 330 8.17 12.89 -10.61
CA ALA A 330 7.47 14.14 -10.32
C ALA A 330 6.53 14.54 -11.46
N ASP A 331 6.97 14.39 -12.71
CA ASP A 331 6.14 14.68 -13.89
C ASP A 331 4.95 13.72 -14.01
N ALA A 332 5.15 12.43 -13.72
CA ALA A 332 4.07 11.44 -13.68
C ALA A 332 2.99 11.79 -12.64
N VAL A 333 3.39 12.18 -11.43
CA VAL A 333 2.45 12.55 -10.36
C VAL A 333 1.79 13.90 -10.65
N ARG A 334 2.52 14.88 -11.18
CA ARG A 334 1.95 16.16 -11.65
C ARG A 334 0.81 15.91 -12.64
N ALA A 335 1.03 15.00 -13.61
CA ALA A 335 0.00 14.64 -14.60
C ALA A 335 -1.22 13.95 -13.99
N LEU A 336 -1.05 13.15 -12.90
CA LEU A 336 -2.16 12.59 -12.13
C LEU A 336 -2.95 13.69 -11.41
N HIS A 337 -2.28 14.58 -10.70
CA HIS A 337 -2.93 15.69 -9.99
C HIS A 337 -3.72 16.60 -10.93
N ALA A 338 -3.20 16.88 -12.12
CA ALA A 338 -3.89 17.65 -13.15
C ALA A 338 -5.17 16.97 -13.66
N ARG A 339 -5.32 15.64 -13.45
CA ARG A 339 -6.51 14.84 -13.75
C ARG A 339 -7.39 14.56 -12.56
N GLY A 340 -7.11 15.21 -11.43
CA GLY A 340 -7.87 15.02 -10.21
C GLY A 340 -7.66 13.67 -9.53
N LEU A 341 -6.47 13.07 -9.66
CA LEU A 341 -6.10 11.80 -9.08
C LEU A 341 -4.89 11.95 -8.15
N LEU A 342 -4.92 11.23 -7.03
CA LEU A 342 -3.73 10.89 -6.24
C LEU A 342 -3.26 9.49 -6.62
N HIS A 343 -1.96 9.25 -6.57
CA HIS A 343 -1.40 7.90 -6.67
C HIS A 343 -1.64 7.10 -5.39
N GLY A 344 -1.46 7.73 -4.23
CA GLY A 344 -1.71 7.18 -2.90
C GLY A 344 -0.69 6.15 -2.42
N ASP A 345 0.18 5.65 -3.31
CA ASP A 345 1.21 4.64 -2.99
C ASP A 345 2.54 4.94 -3.70
N LEU A 346 2.98 6.18 -3.60
CA LEU A 346 4.23 6.65 -4.21
C LEU A 346 5.43 6.10 -3.43
N TYR A 347 5.85 4.90 -3.79
CA TYR A 347 6.97 4.15 -3.25
C TYR A 347 7.96 3.75 -4.34
N ALA A 348 9.21 3.53 -3.97
CA ALA A 348 10.24 3.06 -4.89
C ALA A 348 9.95 1.64 -5.42
N HIS A 349 9.30 0.78 -4.63
CA HIS A 349 8.92 -0.56 -5.11
C HIS A 349 7.82 -0.55 -6.18
N ASN A 350 7.13 0.59 -6.38
CA ASN A 350 6.18 0.81 -7.46
C ASN A 350 6.79 1.53 -8.66
N ILE A 351 8.12 1.71 -8.67
CA ILE A 351 8.85 2.37 -9.76
C ILE A 351 9.72 1.35 -10.49
N LEU A 352 9.53 1.24 -11.79
CA LEU A 352 10.47 0.58 -12.68
C LEU A 352 11.45 1.63 -13.21
N TRP A 353 12.74 1.34 -13.17
CA TRP A 353 13.75 2.25 -13.65
C TRP A 353 14.81 1.54 -14.50
N ARG A 354 15.47 2.30 -15.35
CA ARG A 354 16.58 1.85 -16.17
C ARG A 354 17.87 2.57 -15.76
N GLY A 355 18.99 1.94 -16.04
CA GLY A 355 20.31 2.42 -15.61
C GLY A 355 20.73 3.82 -16.11
N ASP A 356 19.98 4.44 -17.03
CA ASP A 356 20.17 5.83 -17.45
C ASP A 356 19.34 6.84 -16.63
N GLY A 357 18.55 6.37 -15.66
CA GLY A 357 17.67 7.18 -14.83
C GLY A 357 16.25 7.34 -15.37
N ASP A 358 15.91 6.72 -16.53
CA ASP A 358 14.52 6.65 -16.98
C ASP A 358 13.67 5.87 -15.99
N ALA A 359 12.54 6.44 -15.58
CA ALA A 359 11.68 5.88 -14.54
C ALA A 359 10.21 5.84 -14.98
N ARG A 360 9.51 4.80 -14.55
CA ARG A 360 8.08 4.61 -14.81
C ARG A 360 7.37 4.23 -13.53
N LEU A 361 6.48 5.11 -13.08
CA LEU A 361 5.62 4.87 -11.92
C LEU A 361 4.50 3.89 -12.31
N GLY A 362 4.34 2.83 -11.55
CA GLY A 362 3.31 1.79 -11.72
C GLY A 362 2.33 1.75 -10.56
N ASP A 363 1.50 0.73 -10.57
CA ASP A 363 0.53 0.34 -9.54
C ASP A 363 -0.44 1.45 -9.08
N MET A 364 -1.62 1.47 -9.69
CA MET A 364 -2.70 2.40 -9.35
C MET A 364 -3.69 1.85 -8.31
N GLY A 365 -3.34 0.76 -7.60
CA GLY A 365 -4.22 0.09 -6.64
C GLY A 365 -4.71 0.98 -5.49
N ALA A 366 -3.88 1.92 -5.05
CA ALA A 366 -4.19 2.87 -3.99
C ALA A 366 -4.71 4.23 -4.50
N ALA A 367 -4.83 4.40 -5.82
CA ALA A 367 -5.20 5.69 -6.39
C ALA A 367 -6.62 6.10 -5.99
N SER A 368 -6.83 7.40 -5.82
CA SER A 368 -8.08 7.94 -5.35
C SER A 368 -8.43 9.24 -6.09
N PHE A 369 -9.70 9.42 -6.42
CA PHE A 369 -10.20 10.64 -7.07
C PHE A 369 -10.32 11.80 -6.08
N ILE A 370 -9.89 12.99 -6.48
CA ILE A 370 -9.98 14.24 -5.71
C ILE A 370 -10.66 15.38 -6.46
N ASP A 371 -10.99 15.20 -7.75
CA ASP A 371 -11.59 16.22 -8.60
C ASP A 371 -13.03 16.58 -8.22
N ALA A 372 -13.74 15.70 -7.51
CA ALA A 372 -15.08 15.95 -6.99
C ALA A 372 -15.10 16.53 -5.57
N MET A 373 -13.94 16.77 -4.96
CA MET A 373 -13.80 17.30 -3.60
C MET A 373 -13.79 18.83 -3.56
N ASP A 374 -13.92 19.37 -2.35
CA ASP A 374 -13.62 20.79 -2.12
C ASP A 374 -12.18 21.11 -2.57
N PRO A 375 -11.95 22.19 -3.33
CA PRO A 375 -10.63 22.51 -3.86
C PRO A 375 -9.53 22.66 -2.78
N ARG A 376 -9.87 23.14 -1.57
CA ARG A 376 -8.90 23.25 -0.47
C ARG A 376 -8.50 21.89 0.04
N GLN A 377 -9.46 20.97 0.13
CA GLN A 377 -9.22 19.59 0.54
C GLN A 377 -8.38 18.85 -0.52
N ALA A 378 -8.70 19.04 -1.80
CA ALA A 378 -7.92 18.45 -2.90
C ALA A 378 -6.45 18.91 -2.87
N ILE A 379 -6.19 20.22 -2.70
CA ILE A 379 -4.83 20.77 -2.59
C ILE A 379 -4.11 20.18 -1.37
N ALA A 380 -4.78 20.07 -0.22
CA ALA A 380 -4.16 19.52 0.98
C ALA A 380 -3.78 18.04 0.82
N LEU A 381 -4.62 17.27 0.12
CA LEU A 381 -4.33 15.87 -0.21
C LEU A 381 -3.12 15.73 -1.16
N GLN A 382 -3.01 16.61 -2.17
CA GLN A 382 -1.82 16.65 -3.05
C GLN A 382 -0.54 16.95 -2.25
N ARG A 383 -0.61 17.79 -1.22
CA ARG A 383 0.52 18.09 -0.32
C ARG A 383 0.89 16.94 0.61
N ILE A 384 -0.06 16.06 0.95
CA ILE A 384 0.24 14.78 1.61
C ILE A 384 1.10 13.90 0.68
N GLU A 385 0.73 13.78 -0.59
CA GLU A 385 1.51 13.00 -1.55
C GLU A 385 2.88 13.62 -1.86
N ALA A 386 3.02 14.94 -1.79
CA ALA A 386 4.32 15.60 -1.87
C ALA A 386 5.29 15.11 -0.80
N ARG A 387 4.80 14.75 0.41
CA ARG A 387 5.64 14.13 1.43
C ARG A 387 6.16 12.76 1.00
N ALA A 388 5.34 11.93 0.36
CA ALA A 388 5.79 10.63 -0.17
C ALA A 388 6.92 10.81 -1.19
N PHE A 389 6.81 11.84 -2.05
CA PHE A 389 7.89 12.22 -2.96
C PHE A 389 9.14 12.71 -2.22
N GLY A 390 8.99 13.45 -1.13
CA GLY A 390 10.11 13.84 -0.26
C GLY A 390 10.84 12.64 0.32
N CYS A 391 10.12 11.58 0.72
CA CYS A 391 10.71 10.32 1.17
C CYS A 391 11.53 9.65 0.05
N LEU A 392 10.99 9.60 -1.18
CA LEU A 392 11.72 9.08 -2.33
C LEU A 392 12.98 9.91 -2.63
N ALA A 393 12.89 11.24 -2.59
CA ALA A 393 14.03 12.13 -2.83
C ALA A 393 15.16 11.92 -1.80
N GLU A 394 14.81 11.76 -0.52
CA GLU A 394 15.73 11.41 0.56
C GLU A 394 16.42 10.05 0.31
N GLU A 395 15.66 9.04 -0.10
CA GLU A 395 16.16 7.69 -0.41
C GLU A 395 17.14 7.71 -1.59
N LEU A 396 16.80 8.42 -2.66
CA LEU A 396 17.68 8.55 -3.82
C LEU A 396 18.97 9.30 -3.47
N ARG A 397 18.86 10.45 -2.82
CA ARG A 397 20.00 11.30 -2.47
C ARG A 397 20.95 10.60 -1.50
N SER A 398 20.43 9.91 -0.49
CA SER A 398 21.26 9.16 0.48
C SER A 398 22.03 8.00 -0.14
N ARG A 399 21.65 7.56 -1.34
CA ARG A 399 22.31 6.47 -2.10
C ARG A 399 23.12 6.97 -3.28
N CYS A 400 23.30 8.27 -3.42
CA CYS A 400 24.18 8.80 -4.47
C CYS A 400 25.65 8.53 -4.16
N SER A 401 26.43 8.23 -5.20
CA SER A 401 27.87 8.08 -5.12
C SER A 401 28.58 9.37 -4.70
N GLU A 402 27.96 10.52 -5.00
CA GLU A 402 28.45 11.88 -4.70
C GLU A 402 27.32 12.68 -4.04
N PRO A 403 27.02 12.44 -2.74
CA PRO A 403 25.85 13.04 -2.07
C PRO A 403 25.89 14.58 -1.98
N ASP A 404 27.10 15.16 -2.01
CA ASP A 404 27.33 16.60 -1.93
C ASP A 404 27.46 17.27 -3.32
N SER A 405 27.19 16.54 -4.40
CA SER A 405 27.28 17.07 -5.76
C SER A 405 26.34 18.26 -5.95
N PRO A 406 26.80 19.37 -6.55
CA PRO A 406 25.96 20.50 -6.89
C PRO A 406 24.75 20.13 -7.76
N THR A 407 24.85 19.06 -8.56
CA THR A 407 23.76 18.50 -9.35
C THR A 407 22.56 18.10 -8.50
N LEU A 408 22.76 17.72 -7.23
CA LEU A 408 21.70 17.32 -6.31
C LEU A 408 21.09 18.49 -5.54
N ALA A 409 21.55 19.73 -5.73
CA ALA A 409 21.05 20.89 -4.97
C ALA A 409 19.54 21.08 -5.11
N ALA A 410 19.01 20.93 -6.33
CA ALA A 410 17.58 20.99 -6.60
C ALA A 410 16.80 19.88 -5.89
N LEU A 411 17.31 18.64 -5.93
CA LEU A 411 16.71 17.49 -5.27
C LEU A 411 16.72 17.64 -3.75
N ALA A 412 17.82 18.13 -3.17
CA ALA A 412 17.93 18.42 -1.73
C ALA A 412 16.96 19.51 -1.26
N ALA A 413 16.77 20.56 -2.07
CA ALA A 413 15.79 21.61 -1.78
C ALA A 413 14.36 21.06 -1.79
N VAL A 414 14.00 20.26 -2.81
CA VAL A 414 12.69 19.61 -2.91
C VAL A 414 12.47 18.65 -1.75
N GLU A 415 13.44 17.81 -1.39
CA GLU A 415 13.38 16.93 -0.22
C GLU A 415 13.02 17.71 1.04
N THR A 416 13.76 18.79 1.33
CA THR A 416 13.57 19.62 2.52
C THR A 416 12.14 20.20 2.58
N LEU A 417 11.65 20.73 1.47
CA LEU A 417 10.31 21.32 1.40
C LEU A 417 9.20 20.26 1.51
N CYS A 418 9.34 19.14 0.82
CA CYS A 418 8.36 18.05 0.83
C CYS A 418 8.26 17.37 2.19
N LEU A 419 9.35 17.28 2.96
CA LEU A 419 9.37 16.69 4.29
C LEU A 419 8.98 17.65 5.42
N ALA A 420 8.63 18.91 5.10
CA ALA A 420 8.19 19.87 6.08
C ALA A 420 7.07 19.30 6.97
N PRO A 421 7.13 19.51 8.32
CA PRO A 421 6.11 19.01 9.24
C PRO A 421 4.72 19.60 8.97
N ASP A 422 4.65 20.89 8.67
CA ASP A 422 3.41 21.56 8.28
C ASP A 422 3.07 21.18 6.82
N ALA A 423 2.02 20.39 6.65
CA ALA A 423 1.56 19.98 5.33
C ALA A 423 1.18 21.16 4.43
N ALA A 424 0.70 22.27 5.01
CA ALA A 424 0.30 23.46 4.25
C ALA A 424 1.47 24.17 3.56
N THR A 425 2.70 23.96 4.02
CA THR A 425 3.91 24.57 3.44
C THR A 425 4.59 23.72 2.36
N ARG A 426 4.14 22.48 2.17
CA ARG A 426 4.72 21.58 1.18
C ARG A 426 4.39 22.04 -0.24
N PRO A 427 5.33 21.90 -1.21
CA PRO A 427 5.12 22.36 -2.57
C PRO A 427 4.09 21.49 -3.31
N SER A 428 3.43 22.08 -4.30
CA SER A 428 2.69 21.36 -5.34
C SER A 428 3.66 20.64 -6.28
N PHE A 429 3.15 19.66 -7.04
CA PHE A 429 3.99 18.99 -8.05
C PHE A 429 4.36 19.88 -9.24
N ASP A 430 3.63 20.97 -9.50
CA ASP A 430 4.05 22.01 -10.45
C ASP A 430 5.28 22.77 -9.93
N GLU A 431 5.37 23.03 -8.65
CA GLU A 431 6.54 23.68 -8.02
C GLU A 431 7.73 22.72 -7.95
N ILE A 432 7.49 21.43 -7.61
CA ILE A 432 8.51 20.39 -7.62
C ILE A 432 9.11 20.24 -9.02
N ALA A 433 8.27 20.11 -10.04
CA ALA A 433 8.70 19.97 -11.44
C ALA A 433 9.55 21.16 -11.90
N ARG A 434 9.10 22.38 -11.59
CA ARG A 434 9.89 23.59 -11.90
C ARG A 434 11.25 23.60 -11.21
N THR A 435 11.32 23.17 -9.94
CA THR A 435 12.58 23.14 -9.18
C THR A 435 13.54 22.09 -9.74
N LEU A 436 13.03 20.95 -10.20
CA LEU A 436 13.83 19.91 -10.83
C LEU A 436 14.15 20.20 -12.30
N SER A 437 13.73 21.35 -12.82
CA SER A 437 13.95 21.79 -14.22
C SER A 437 13.37 20.85 -15.27
N ILE A 438 12.10 20.42 -15.07
CA ILE A 438 11.33 19.58 -15.99
C ILE A 438 10.45 20.47 -16.89
#